data_07dd91f30276632a3340357c0ddee397
#
_entry.id   07dd91f30276632a3340357c0ddee397
#
_cell.length_a   1.000
_cell.length_b   1.000
_cell.length_c   1.000
_cell.angle_alpha   90.00
_cell.angle_beta   90.00
_cell.angle_gamma   90.00
#
_symmetry.space_group_name_H-M   'P 1'
#
loop_
_entity.id
_entity.type
_entity.pdbx_description
1 polymer ?
#
loop_
_entity_poly.entity_id
_entity_poly.type
_entity_poly.pdbx_seq_one_letter_code
_entity_poly.pdbx_strand_id
1 'polypeptide(L)'
;MGSDTPDAGEQTVITPGGPRARHLVTAVGPGQAVYVTQQGGLVMTANVQPNQNPPDEFVLTPGGYRHQSLVHQVEAGVAIDVASDVIRLMQNTNVLEEIPASPTAPGTVPALGSGWITYFYWNNGTGTPVSSFKTMWQVPPPPSVQDPGEVVFLFNGIQNYGANFGILQPVLQWGVSAAGGGAYWSVASWYVTSGGQAFHTNLVRVNPDDTLIGVMTKTGQNGTAFSYTSQFQGIAGTELPVQNIAELMWCNETLEAYGINAAGNYPNTPLTEFTEINIRTGAAVPAITWTPVDRVTDTGQHGIVDSNSASYGEVDIFYSGALANLELCSVQQNADGRLEAFAVGTDNGLWHIWETAPNGGWSGWASLGGVITSEPTVGRNKDGRLEVFARGTDNALWHIWQTAPNNGWSGWASLGGVITSRPAVGNDADGRLEVFARGTDNALWHIWQTAPNNGWSAWGSLGGVITSNVSIQRNADGRLEAFVRGTDSALWHIWQTTPGGGPWSAWSSLGGIITSDPAAGHDQDGRLEVFARGTDNALWHIWQTAPSAGPWSGWASLGGVITSSPTVSNDANGSLQAFARGTDDALWHIRQTAPNNGWSGWASLGGKLFTL
;
A
#
# COMPACT_ATOMS: atom_id res chain seq x y z
N MET A 1 -8.08 41.35 14.71
CA MET A 1 -8.50 40.04 14.20
C MET A 1 -7.92 39.92 12.80
N GLY A 2 -6.72 39.38 12.71
CA GLY A 2 -6.09 39.05 11.42
C GLY A 2 -6.68 37.76 10.92
N SER A 3 -7.06 37.68 9.65
CA SER A 3 -7.54 36.48 9.02
C SER A 3 -6.37 35.50 8.87
N ASP A 4 -6.43 34.32 9.50
CA ASP A 4 -5.44 33.22 9.35
C ASP A 4 -5.49 32.55 7.97
N THR A 5 -6.07 33.21 6.97
CA THR A 5 -6.02 32.75 5.58
C THR A 5 -4.73 33.24 4.92
N PRO A 6 -3.96 32.40 4.24
CA PRO A 6 -2.74 32.80 3.53
C PRO A 6 -3.02 33.92 2.54
N ASP A 7 -2.19 34.95 2.54
CA ASP A 7 -2.22 36.00 1.51
C ASP A 7 -1.93 35.37 0.12
N ALA A 8 -2.52 35.93 -0.94
CA ALA A 8 -2.35 35.44 -2.29
C ALA A 8 -0.87 35.54 -2.72
N GLY A 9 -0.10 34.48 -2.54
CA GLY A 9 1.35 34.40 -2.82
C GLY A 9 2.15 33.72 -1.71
N GLU A 10 1.58 33.44 -0.55
CA GLU A 10 2.24 32.72 0.53
C GLU A 10 2.17 31.21 0.34
N GLN A 11 3.32 30.54 0.53
CA GLN A 11 3.40 29.09 0.41
C GLN A 11 2.61 28.40 1.53
N THR A 12 1.57 27.67 1.17
CA THR A 12 0.74 26.89 2.10
C THR A 12 1.32 25.50 2.30
N VAL A 13 1.33 25.01 3.52
CA VAL A 13 1.72 23.63 3.90
C VAL A 13 0.51 22.93 4.47
N ILE A 14 0.25 21.71 4.02
CA ILE A 14 -0.79 20.86 4.60
C ILE A 14 -0.26 20.25 5.89
N THR A 15 -0.99 20.43 6.97
CA THR A 15 -0.69 19.86 8.29
C THR A 15 -1.87 19.01 8.76
N PRO A 16 -1.71 18.13 9.76
CA PRO A 16 -2.83 17.43 10.38
C PRO A 16 -3.94 18.36 10.90
N GLY A 17 -3.60 19.59 11.22
CA GLY A 17 -4.56 20.65 11.57
C GLY A 17 -5.10 21.44 10.36
N GLY A 18 -4.98 20.93 9.12
CA GLY A 18 -5.42 21.59 7.89
C GLY A 18 -4.34 22.46 7.22
N PRO A 19 -4.69 23.19 6.14
CA PRO A 19 -3.77 24.10 5.44
C PRO A 19 -3.29 25.24 6.34
N ARG A 20 -1.98 25.49 6.36
CA ARG A 20 -1.37 26.59 7.14
C ARG A 20 -0.32 27.32 6.33
N ALA A 21 -0.16 28.61 6.61
CA ALA A 21 0.95 29.37 6.06
C ALA A 21 2.30 28.77 6.52
N ARG A 22 3.26 28.66 5.62
CA ARG A 22 4.56 28.01 5.86
C ARG A 22 5.28 28.55 7.11
N HIS A 23 5.20 29.87 7.37
CA HIS A 23 5.84 30.50 8.53
C HIS A 23 5.23 30.08 9.88
N LEU A 24 3.99 29.55 9.89
CA LEU A 24 3.29 29.04 11.08
C LEU A 24 3.58 27.55 11.35
N VAL A 25 4.38 26.91 10.49
CA VAL A 25 4.69 25.47 10.61
C VAL A 25 6.14 25.30 10.98
N THR A 26 6.39 24.77 12.16
CA THR A 26 7.74 24.38 12.60
C THR A 26 7.93 22.88 12.37
N ALA A 27 8.93 22.52 11.59
CA ALA A 27 9.29 21.12 11.39
C ALA A 27 9.97 20.58 12.65
N VAL A 28 9.51 19.42 13.12
CA VAL A 28 10.16 18.67 14.19
C VAL A 28 11.11 17.67 13.53
N GLY A 29 12.40 17.80 13.82
CA GLY A 29 13.43 16.90 13.26
C GLY A 29 13.53 15.58 14.00
N PRO A 30 14.25 14.59 13.41
CA PRO A 30 14.54 13.34 14.10
C PRO A 30 15.17 13.58 15.49
N GLY A 31 14.69 12.87 16.52
CA GLY A 31 15.16 13.01 17.88
C GLY A 31 14.67 14.26 18.61
N GLN A 32 13.68 14.95 18.08
CA GLN A 32 13.01 16.07 18.77
C GLN A 32 11.61 15.64 19.20
N ALA A 33 11.19 16.06 20.40
CA ALA A 33 9.82 15.90 20.88
C ALA A 33 9.19 17.25 21.18
N VAL A 34 7.87 17.33 21.01
CA VAL A 34 7.06 18.51 21.31
C VAL A 34 6.14 18.17 22.47
N TYR A 35 6.11 19.03 23.48
CA TYR A 35 5.28 18.89 24.67
C TYR A 35 4.35 20.10 24.82
N VAL A 36 3.09 19.85 25.15
CA VAL A 36 2.13 20.91 25.53
C VAL A 36 2.24 21.14 27.02
N THR A 37 2.66 22.34 27.44
CA THR A 37 2.81 22.71 28.86
C THR A 37 1.44 22.95 29.53
N GLN A 38 1.44 23.00 30.88
CA GLN A 38 0.23 23.27 31.66
C GLN A 38 -0.48 24.59 31.25
N GLN A 39 0.24 25.57 30.73
CA GLN A 39 -0.31 26.83 30.23
C GLN A 39 -0.75 26.74 28.75
N GLY A 40 -0.73 25.56 28.13
CA GLY A 40 -1.07 25.39 26.73
C GLY A 40 0.03 25.80 25.74
N GLY A 41 1.22 26.21 26.22
CA GLY A 41 2.36 26.52 25.37
C GLY A 41 3.05 25.28 24.83
N LEU A 42 3.77 25.41 23.70
CA LEU A 42 4.60 24.36 23.14
C LEU A 42 6.04 24.48 23.61
N VAL A 43 6.62 23.38 24.06
CA VAL A 43 8.05 23.27 24.32
C VAL A 43 8.64 22.19 23.42
N MET A 44 9.70 22.54 22.68
CA MET A 44 10.49 21.57 21.90
C MET A 44 11.75 21.22 22.68
N THR A 45 12.02 19.93 22.82
CA THR A 45 13.29 19.44 23.38
C THR A 45 14.14 18.90 22.26
N ALA A 46 15.42 19.28 22.22
CA ALA A 46 16.41 18.71 21.33
C ALA A 46 16.99 17.42 21.94
N ASN A 47 17.31 16.44 21.10
CA ASN A 47 18.02 15.20 21.46
C ASN A 47 17.26 14.23 22.39
N VAL A 48 15.97 14.00 22.15
CA VAL A 48 15.28 12.88 22.80
C VAL A 48 15.83 11.58 22.22
N GLN A 49 16.47 10.78 23.06
CA GLN A 49 16.88 9.43 22.67
C GLN A 49 15.62 8.55 22.52
N PRO A 50 15.57 7.60 21.59
CA PRO A 50 14.39 6.76 21.32
C PRO A 50 13.79 6.06 22.55
N ASN A 51 14.54 5.90 23.61
CA ASN A 51 14.13 5.22 24.86
C ASN A 51 14.09 6.17 26.07
N GLN A 52 14.03 7.47 25.86
CA GLN A 52 13.95 8.43 26.96
C GLN A 52 12.49 8.69 27.31
N ASN A 53 12.06 8.25 28.50
CA ASN A 53 10.71 8.59 29.00
C ASN A 53 10.54 10.11 29.04
N PRO A 54 9.34 10.61 28.67
CA PRO A 54 9.02 12.02 28.90
C PRO A 54 9.15 12.36 30.40
N PRO A 55 9.35 13.62 30.75
CA PRO A 55 9.27 14.03 32.15
C PRO A 55 7.94 13.53 32.78
N ASP A 56 7.98 13.09 34.04
CA ASP A 56 6.84 12.44 34.74
C ASP A 56 5.53 13.25 34.73
N GLU A 57 5.61 14.56 34.47
CA GLU A 57 4.46 15.45 34.38
C GLU A 57 3.75 15.41 33.02
N PHE A 58 4.33 14.76 31.98
CA PHE A 58 3.74 14.66 30.65
C PHE A 58 3.24 13.26 30.37
N VAL A 59 2.07 13.18 29.76
CA VAL A 59 1.41 11.95 29.36
C VAL A 59 1.10 11.98 27.86
N LEU A 60 1.15 10.81 27.22
CA LEU A 60 0.85 10.68 25.80
C LEU A 60 -0.66 10.66 25.54
N THR A 61 -1.10 11.40 24.53
CA THR A 61 -2.47 11.41 24.01
C THR A 61 -2.43 11.30 22.50
N PRO A 62 -3.53 10.94 21.82
CA PRO A 62 -3.65 11.24 20.39
C PRO A 62 -3.41 12.74 20.16
N GLY A 63 -2.46 13.07 19.26
CA GLY A 63 -1.99 14.43 19.05
C GLY A 63 -0.79 14.84 19.91
N GLY A 64 -0.12 13.92 20.61
CA GLY A 64 1.17 14.11 21.27
C GLY A 64 1.15 14.21 22.79
N TYR A 65 2.32 14.52 23.34
CA TYR A 65 2.54 14.62 24.78
C TYR A 65 1.96 15.92 25.37
N ARG A 66 1.24 15.79 26.49
CA ARG A 66 0.61 16.90 27.21
C ARG A 66 0.90 16.83 28.69
N HIS A 67 0.94 17.96 29.37
CA HIS A 67 0.95 17.98 30.83
C HIS A 67 -0.30 17.25 31.36
N GLN A 68 -0.13 16.37 32.34
CA GLN A 68 -1.21 15.51 32.86
C GLN A 68 -2.44 16.29 33.34
N SER A 69 -2.28 17.53 33.84
CA SER A 69 -3.40 18.37 34.25
C SER A 69 -4.31 18.85 33.10
N LEU A 70 -3.92 18.62 31.86
CA LEU A 70 -4.72 18.93 30.67
C LEU A 70 -5.50 17.73 30.14
N VAL A 71 -5.40 16.58 30.77
CA VAL A 71 -6.06 15.34 30.32
C VAL A 71 -7.14 14.94 31.34
N HIS A 72 -8.35 14.76 30.83
CA HIS A 72 -9.54 14.52 31.65
C HIS A 72 -10.26 13.27 31.17
N GLN A 73 -10.54 12.37 32.10
CA GLN A 73 -11.42 11.23 31.87
C GLN A 73 -12.88 11.66 31.94
N VAL A 74 -13.71 11.17 31.02
CA VAL A 74 -15.14 11.47 30.95
C VAL A 74 -15.92 10.17 31.20
N GLU A 75 -16.74 10.18 32.23
CA GLU A 75 -17.57 9.01 32.57
C GLU A 75 -18.73 8.83 31.57
N ALA A 76 -19.22 7.60 31.47
CA ALA A 76 -20.35 7.29 30.59
C ALA A 76 -21.59 8.13 30.90
N GLY A 77 -22.20 8.71 29.88
CA GLY A 77 -23.38 9.60 30.02
C GLY A 77 -23.07 11.05 30.41
N VAL A 78 -21.78 11.42 30.46
CA VAL A 78 -21.31 12.79 30.66
C VAL A 78 -20.97 13.43 29.33
N ALA A 79 -21.41 14.67 29.11
CA ALA A 79 -21.11 15.46 27.92
C ALA A 79 -20.08 16.56 28.24
N ILE A 80 -19.24 16.90 27.26
CA ILE A 80 -18.33 18.02 27.29
C ILE A 80 -19.06 19.23 26.70
N ASP A 81 -19.19 20.31 27.46
CA ASP A 81 -19.77 21.58 27.02
C ASP A 81 -18.68 22.65 26.98
N VAL A 82 -18.37 23.14 25.78
CA VAL A 82 -17.26 24.10 25.56
C VAL A 82 -17.78 25.52 25.47
N ALA A 83 -17.42 26.34 26.45
CA ALA A 83 -17.64 27.77 26.42
C ALA A 83 -16.31 28.53 26.18
N SER A 84 -16.36 29.83 25.95
CA SER A 84 -15.19 30.61 25.57
C SER A 84 -14.05 30.62 26.61
N ASP A 85 -14.38 30.47 27.87
CA ASP A 85 -13.48 30.62 29.01
C ASP A 85 -13.51 29.43 29.99
N VAL A 86 -14.44 28.50 29.78
CA VAL A 86 -14.62 27.33 30.65
C VAL A 86 -15.14 26.12 29.85
N ILE A 87 -14.65 24.94 30.18
CA ILE A 87 -15.17 23.69 29.68
C ILE A 87 -15.90 23.02 30.85
N ARG A 88 -17.11 22.53 30.62
CA ARG A 88 -17.93 21.87 31.64
C ARG A 88 -18.14 20.41 31.32
N LEU A 89 -17.99 19.56 32.32
CA LEU A 89 -18.47 18.19 32.27
C LEU A 89 -19.92 18.18 32.77
N MET A 90 -20.84 17.77 31.92
CA MET A 90 -22.28 17.88 32.11
C MET A 90 -22.94 16.50 32.20
N GLN A 91 -23.76 16.28 33.22
CA GLN A 91 -24.68 15.14 33.24
C GLN A 91 -26.12 15.66 33.17
N ASN A 92 -26.77 15.47 32.04
CA ASN A 92 -28.01 16.16 31.67
C ASN A 92 -27.86 17.68 31.75
N THR A 93 -28.54 18.36 32.67
CA THR A 93 -28.44 19.81 32.90
C THR A 93 -27.54 20.17 34.09
N ASN A 94 -26.95 19.18 34.77
CA ASN A 94 -26.10 19.42 35.93
C ASN A 94 -24.64 19.54 35.54
N VAL A 95 -23.97 20.58 36.00
CA VAL A 95 -22.51 20.72 35.90
C VAL A 95 -21.86 19.84 36.96
N LEU A 96 -21.06 18.88 36.55
CA LEU A 96 -20.28 18.04 37.44
C LEU A 96 -18.92 18.67 37.77
N GLU A 97 -18.29 19.27 36.77
CA GLU A 97 -16.97 19.88 36.88
C GLU A 97 -16.85 21.06 35.93
N GLU A 98 -16.14 22.13 36.36
CA GLU A 98 -15.74 23.24 35.53
C GLU A 98 -14.22 23.29 35.41
N ILE A 99 -13.74 23.25 34.19
CA ILE A 99 -12.32 23.23 33.82
C ILE A 99 -12.02 24.52 33.10
N PRO A 100 -11.11 25.38 33.62
CA PRO A 100 -10.73 26.62 32.91
C PRO A 100 -10.23 26.28 31.50
N ALA A 101 -10.77 26.92 30.47
CA ALA A 101 -10.23 26.83 29.14
C ALA A 101 -8.81 27.41 29.14
N SER A 102 -7.83 26.65 28.68
CA SER A 102 -6.46 27.14 28.55
C SER A 102 -6.46 28.28 27.52
N PRO A 103 -5.88 29.43 27.82
CA PRO A 103 -5.83 30.52 26.85
C PRO A 103 -5.02 30.05 25.63
N THR A 104 -5.62 30.18 24.45
CA THR A 104 -4.90 30.08 23.19
C THR A 104 -3.80 31.13 23.18
N ALA A 105 -2.54 30.76 23.14
CA ALA A 105 -1.46 31.72 22.98
C ALA A 105 -1.70 32.47 21.64
N PRO A 106 -1.75 33.79 21.62
CA PRO A 106 -1.94 34.54 20.40
C PRO A 106 -0.85 34.17 19.38
N GLY A 107 -1.23 33.61 18.25
CA GLY A 107 -0.35 33.38 17.12
C GLY A 107 0.30 31.99 16.97
N THR A 108 0.11 31.06 17.89
CA THR A 108 0.60 29.69 17.71
C THR A 108 -0.49 28.67 18.02
N VAL A 109 -1.21 28.23 17.02
CA VAL A 109 -2.00 27.01 17.15
C VAL A 109 -1.00 25.86 17.15
N PRO A 110 -0.97 24.99 18.19
CA PRO A 110 -0.11 23.82 18.17
C PRO A 110 -0.38 23.01 16.91
N ALA A 111 0.62 22.80 16.07
CA ALA A 111 0.51 21.81 15.03
C ALA A 111 0.39 20.45 15.73
N LEU A 112 -0.79 19.87 15.76
CA LEU A 112 -0.98 18.46 16.05
C LEU A 112 -0.30 17.70 14.92
N GLY A 113 0.92 17.34 15.05
CA GLY A 113 1.64 16.86 13.88
C GLY A 113 2.87 16.03 14.16
N SER A 114 3.29 15.89 15.41
CA SER A 114 4.32 14.93 15.75
C SER A 114 3.63 13.61 16.10
N GLY A 115 3.81 12.61 15.28
CA GLY A 115 3.25 11.30 15.51
C GLY A 115 2.26 10.80 14.45
N TRP A 116 1.72 11.66 13.62
CA TRP A 116 0.95 11.24 12.45
C TRP A 116 1.91 10.71 11.37
N ILE A 117 1.78 9.44 11.08
CA ILE A 117 2.68 8.69 10.18
C ILE A 117 2.15 8.77 8.75
N THR A 118 0.94 8.23 8.54
CA THR A 118 0.21 8.21 7.26
C THR A 118 -1.23 8.54 7.55
N TYR A 119 -1.83 9.42 6.74
CA TYR A 119 -3.24 9.76 6.89
C TYR A 119 -3.86 10.20 5.56
N PHE A 120 -5.18 10.10 5.50
CA PHE A 120 -6.01 10.61 4.41
C PHE A 120 -6.86 11.74 4.95
N TYR A 121 -7.16 12.71 4.11
CA TYR A 121 -8.12 13.75 4.51
C TYR A 121 -9.05 14.15 3.37
N TRP A 122 -10.23 14.60 3.76
CA TRP A 122 -11.18 15.32 2.93
C TRP A 122 -11.73 16.52 3.68
N ASN A 123 -11.73 17.69 3.04
CA ASN A 123 -12.28 18.90 3.59
C ASN A 123 -13.67 19.17 3.01
N ASN A 124 -14.66 19.34 3.88
CA ASN A 124 -16.04 19.61 3.49
C ASN A 124 -16.21 21.03 2.95
N GLY A 125 -16.26 21.17 1.63
CA GLY A 125 -16.56 22.43 0.92
C GLY A 125 -18.02 22.58 0.49
N THR A 126 -18.94 21.70 0.93
CA THR A 126 -20.33 21.68 0.44
C THR A 126 -21.20 22.81 1.00
N GLY A 127 -20.77 23.50 2.05
CA GLY A 127 -21.55 24.49 2.79
C GLY A 127 -22.66 23.89 3.67
N THR A 128 -22.81 22.58 3.71
CA THR A 128 -23.69 21.86 4.62
C THR A 128 -22.84 21.05 5.60
N PRO A 129 -23.02 21.18 6.91
CA PRO A 129 -22.20 20.49 7.91
C PRO A 129 -22.19 18.96 7.75
N VAL A 130 -21.05 18.34 8.02
CA VAL A 130 -20.96 16.88 8.14
C VAL A 130 -21.91 16.43 9.25
N SER A 131 -22.89 15.62 8.90
CA SER A 131 -23.89 15.10 9.81
C SER A 131 -23.55 13.73 10.37
N SER A 132 -22.75 12.95 9.63
CA SER A 132 -22.26 11.64 10.07
C SER A 132 -20.99 11.30 9.31
N PHE A 133 -20.03 10.73 10.02
CA PHE A 133 -18.84 10.09 9.45
C PHE A 133 -18.65 8.75 10.13
N LYS A 134 -18.68 7.68 9.36
CA LYS A 134 -18.56 6.30 9.81
C LYS A 134 -17.47 5.60 9.02
N THR A 135 -16.65 4.81 9.72
CA THR A 135 -15.64 3.94 9.11
C THR A 135 -15.61 2.60 9.83
N MET A 136 -15.33 1.54 9.10
CA MET A 136 -15.15 0.19 9.62
C MET A 136 -13.72 -0.29 9.36
N TRP A 137 -13.12 -0.96 10.35
CA TRP A 137 -11.84 -1.67 10.20
C TRP A 137 -11.75 -2.84 11.17
N GLN A 138 -10.81 -3.74 10.93
CA GLN A 138 -10.52 -4.83 11.86
C GLN A 138 -9.40 -4.44 12.81
N VAL A 139 -9.46 -4.92 14.05
CA VAL A 139 -8.35 -4.83 14.99
C VAL A 139 -7.18 -5.65 14.44
N PRO A 140 -6.04 -5.02 14.11
CA PRO A 140 -4.94 -5.75 13.51
C PRO A 140 -4.24 -6.69 14.50
N PRO A 141 -3.43 -7.66 14.03
CA PRO A 141 -2.55 -8.44 14.87
C PRO A 141 -1.61 -7.55 15.71
N PRO A 142 -1.20 -7.99 16.91
CA PRO A 142 -0.22 -7.26 17.72
C PRO A 142 1.09 -7.03 16.96
N PRO A 143 1.84 -5.94 17.27
CA PRO A 143 3.22 -5.78 16.79
C PRO A 143 4.08 -7.00 17.10
N SER A 144 4.98 -7.37 16.18
CA SER A 144 5.92 -8.49 16.35
C SER A 144 7.11 -8.13 17.25
N VAL A 145 7.44 -6.86 17.32
CA VAL A 145 8.42 -6.27 18.24
C VAL A 145 7.66 -5.35 19.19
N GLN A 146 7.91 -5.44 20.48
CA GLN A 146 7.24 -4.63 21.49
C GLN A 146 8.30 -3.90 22.32
N ASP A 147 8.47 -2.62 22.05
CA ASP A 147 9.43 -1.78 22.75
C ASP A 147 8.76 -0.98 23.89
N PRO A 148 9.47 -0.71 24.99
CA PRO A 148 8.96 0.17 26.03
C PRO A 148 8.66 1.57 25.49
N GLY A 149 7.44 2.07 25.72
CA GLY A 149 7.00 3.39 25.23
C GLY A 149 6.44 3.41 23.82
N GLU A 150 6.36 2.24 23.15
CA GLU A 150 5.66 2.10 21.88
C GLU A 150 4.16 2.32 22.05
N VAL A 151 3.60 3.21 21.24
CA VAL A 151 2.15 3.42 21.15
C VAL A 151 1.76 3.61 19.69
N VAL A 152 0.72 2.89 19.27
CA VAL A 152 0.10 3.01 17.96
C VAL A 152 -1.36 3.38 18.12
N PHE A 153 -1.80 4.41 17.40
CA PHE A 153 -3.20 4.82 17.30
C PHE A 153 -3.69 4.66 15.86
N LEU A 154 -4.87 4.07 15.70
CA LEU A 154 -5.59 3.97 14.43
C LEU A 154 -6.99 4.55 14.64
N PHE A 155 -7.39 5.50 13.79
CA PHE A 155 -8.68 6.16 13.97
C PHE A 155 -9.20 6.85 12.71
N ASN A 156 -10.51 6.98 12.65
CA ASN A 156 -11.15 8.02 11.85
C ASN A 156 -11.40 9.25 12.73
N GLY A 157 -11.22 10.45 12.18
CA GLY A 157 -11.36 11.69 12.94
C GLY A 157 -12.09 12.77 12.17
N ILE A 158 -12.78 13.64 12.90
CA ILE A 158 -13.36 14.85 12.32
C ILE A 158 -12.91 16.08 13.12
N GLN A 159 -12.42 17.08 12.43
CA GLN A 159 -11.86 18.28 13.05
C GLN A 159 -12.23 19.56 12.31
N ASN A 160 -11.94 20.67 12.93
CA ASN A 160 -11.85 21.95 12.26
C ASN A 160 -10.39 22.45 12.24
N TYR A 161 -10.17 23.67 11.79
CA TYR A 161 -8.86 24.33 11.78
C TYR A 161 -8.98 25.79 12.20
N GLY A 162 -7.83 26.41 12.47
CA GLY A 162 -7.75 27.80 12.95
C GLY A 162 -7.79 27.92 14.47
N ALA A 163 -8.14 29.11 14.96
CA ALA A 163 -8.09 29.48 16.38
C ALA A 163 -9.02 28.64 17.28
N ASN A 164 -10.09 28.09 16.71
CA ASN A 164 -11.07 27.25 17.42
C ASN A 164 -10.88 25.74 17.13
N PHE A 165 -9.64 25.32 16.89
CA PHE A 165 -9.33 23.94 16.60
C PHE A 165 -9.92 22.98 17.63
N GLY A 166 -10.48 21.87 17.15
CA GLY A 166 -10.90 20.72 17.93
C GLY A 166 -10.96 19.50 17.03
N ILE A 167 -10.50 18.36 17.52
CA ILE A 167 -10.62 17.07 16.86
C ILE A 167 -11.41 16.12 17.74
N LEU A 168 -12.38 15.45 17.14
CA LEU A 168 -13.18 14.38 17.74
C LEU A 168 -12.89 13.07 16.99
N GLN A 169 -12.57 12.00 17.73
CA GLN A 169 -12.08 10.76 17.13
C GLN A 169 -12.35 9.53 18.00
N PRO A 170 -12.90 8.43 17.47
CA PRO A 170 -12.87 7.09 18.08
C PRO A 170 -11.52 6.45 17.75
N VAL A 171 -10.72 6.11 18.76
CA VAL A 171 -9.33 5.69 18.63
C VAL A 171 -9.14 4.25 19.07
N LEU A 172 -8.56 3.42 18.20
CA LEU A 172 -7.97 2.13 18.55
C LEU A 172 -6.52 2.36 18.97
N GLN A 173 -6.13 1.84 20.14
CA GLN A 173 -4.82 2.06 20.75
C GLN A 173 -4.11 0.74 21.05
N TRP A 174 -2.83 0.66 20.69
CA TRP A 174 -1.83 -0.26 21.24
C TRP A 174 -0.87 0.49 22.14
N GLY A 175 -0.45 -0.11 23.28
CA GLY A 175 0.49 0.54 24.19
C GLY A 175 -0.19 1.37 25.28
N VAL A 176 0.59 2.21 25.97
CA VAL A 176 0.15 2.99 27.13
C VAL A 176 0.03 4.48 26.77
N SER A 177 -1.18 5.04 26.93
CA SER A 177 -1.44 6.48 26.83
C SER A 177 -1.92 7.07 28.15
N ALA A 178 -2.33 8.33 28.13
CA ALA A 178 -2.97 8.99 29.29
C ALA A 178 -4.26 8.28 29.76
N ALA A 179 -4.97 7.59 28.84
CA ALA A 179 -6.15 6.80 29.18
C ALA A 179 -5.82 5.45 29.84
N GLY A 180 -4.53 5.08 29.92
CA GLY A 180 -4.06 3.78 30.34
C GLY A 180 -3.66 2.90 29.15
N GLY A 181 -3.80 1.59 29.26
CA GLY A 181 -3.47 0.63 28.20
C GLY A 181 -2.34 -0.32 28.59
N GLY A 182 -1.71 -0.95 27.60
CA GLY A 182 -0.65 -1.94 27.75
C GLY A 182 -0.36 -2.66 26.44
N ALA A 183 0.36 -3.77 26.49
CA ALA A 183 0.65 -4.61 25.32
C ALA A 183 -0.61 -5.40 24.87
N TYR A 184 -1.66 -4.66 24.54
CA TYR A 184 -2.95 -5.15 24.03
C TYR A 184 -3.72 -4.01 23.35
N TRP A 185 -4.61 -4.36 22.45
CA TRP A 185 -5.49 -3.40 21.80
C TRP A 185 -6.64 -2.97 22.70
N SER A 186 -6.97 -1.68 22.67
CA SER A 186 -8.08 -1.08 23.38
C SER A 186 -8.65 0.10 22.61
N VAL A 187 -9.91 0.46 22.89
CA VAL A 187 -10.60 1.57 22.21
C VAL A 187 -11.11 2.60 23.21
N ALA A 188 -11.07 3.87 22.82
CA ALA A 188 -11.69 4.99 23.51
C ALA A 188 -12.05 6.09 22.49
N SER A 189 -13.06 6.91 22.80
CA SER A 189 -13.27 8.16 22.08
C SER A 189 -12.51 9.29 22.75
N TRP A 190 -11.94 10.17 21.90
CA TRP A 190 -11.16 11.32 22.35
C TRP A 190 -11.69 12.62 21.73
N TYR A 191 -11.61 13.70 22.51
CA TYR A 191 -11.79 15.07 22.04
C TYR A 191 -10.61 15.92 22.51
N VAL A 192 -9.96 16.62 21.58
CA VAL A 192 -8.79 17.46 21.86
C VAL A 192 -9.08 18.90 21.40
N THR A 193 -8.83 19.88 22.26
CA THR A 193 -9.12 21.30 22.02
C THR A 193 -7.90 22.09 21.54
N SER A 194 -8.12 23.29 21.01
CA SER A 194 -7.06 24.23 20.65
C SER A 194 -6.17 24.67 21.82
N GLY A 195 -6.72 24.71 23.03
CA GLY A 195 -5.99 24.97 24.26
C GLY A 195 -5.12 23.81 24.76
N GLY A 196 -5.09 22.71 24.01
CA GLY A 196 -4.29 21.54 24.36
C GLY A 196 -4.94 20.59 25.35
N GLN A 197 -6.15 20.88 25.83
CA GLN A 197 -6.88 19.95 26.71
C GLN A 197 -7.38 18.76 25.93
N ALA A 198 -7.28 17.58 26.52
CA ALA A 198 -7.71 16.31 25.95
C ALA A 198 -8.69 15.61 26.89
N PHE A 199 -9.76 15.10 26.33
CA PHE A 199 -10.83 14.39 27.01
C PHE A 199 -10.98 13.02 26.40
N HIS A 200 -11.14 11.98 27.23
CA HIS A 200 -11.28 10.60 26.76
C HIS A 200 -12.29 9.80 27.58
N THR A 201 -12.91 8.84 26.95
CA THR A 201 -13.72 7.82 27.64
C THR A 201 -12.82 6.78 28.30
N ASN A 202 -13.40 5.87 29.09
CA ASN A 202 -12.68 4.70 29.57
C ASN A 202 -12.19 3.85 28.40
N LEU A 203 -11.01 3.24 28.56
CA LEU A 203 -10.51 2.23 27.62
C LEU A 203 -11.33 0.95 27.74
N VAL A 204 -11.75 0.43 26.60
CA VAL A 204 -12.36 -0.89 26.49
C VAL A 204 -11.43 -1.81 25.69
N ARG A 205 -11.03 -2.94 26.28
CA ARG A 205 -10.16 -3.91 25.61
C ARG A 205 -10.89 -4.59 24.46
N VAL A 206 -10.18 -4.77 23.33
CA VAL A 206 -10.62 -5.49 22.13
C VAL A 206 -9.58 -6.53 21.72
N ASN A 207 -9.96 -7.49 20.88
CA ASN A 207 -9.08 -8.55 20.43
C ASN A 207 -8.73 -8.36 18.95
N PRO A 208 -7.59 -8.90 18.47
CA PRO A 208 -7.33 -9.02 17.04
C PRO A 208 -8.53 -9.66 16.32
N ASP A 209 -8.77 -9.22 15.09
CA ASP A 209 -9.88 -9.62 14.21
C ASP A 209 -11.29 -9.15 14.66
N ASP A 210 -11.43 -8.49 15.82
CA ASP A 210 -12.69 -7.81 16.17
C ASP A 210 -12.97 -6.71 15.12
N THR A 211 -14.22 -6.65 14.64
CA THR A 211 -14.63 -5.58 13.72
C THR A 211 -15.01 -4.33 14.52
N LEU A 212 -14.35 -3.24 14.22
CA LEU A 212 -14.62 -1.92 14.79
C LEU A 212 -15.41 -1.05 13.83
N ILE A 213 -16.33 -0.26 14.38
CA ILE A 213 -17.09 0.75 13.64
C ILE A 213 -16.97 2.07 14.40
N GLY A 214 -16.07 2.93 13.95
CA GLY A 214 -15.91 4.29 14.47
C GLY A 214 -16.95 5.23 13.86
N VAL A 215 -17.72 5.92 14.70
CA VAL A 215 -18.81 6.80 14.23
C VAL A 215 -18.75 8.14 14.93
N MET A 216 -18.81 9.20 14.16
CA MET A 216 -19.06 10.57 14.65
C MET A 216 -20.35 11.07 14.04
N THR A 217 -21.24 11.61 14.88
CA THR A 217 -22.56 12.07 14.47
C THR A 217 -22.82 13.48 15.01
N LYS A 218 -23.28 14.39 14.14
CA LYS A 218 -23.79 15.70 14.54
C LYS A 218 -25.12 15.50 15.27
N THR A 219 -25.19 15.90 16.52
CA THR A 219 -26.37 15.72 17.40
C THR A 219 -27.18 17.00 17.57
N GLY A 220 -26.58 18.17 17.28
CA GLY A 220 -27.28 19.45 17.43
C GLY A 220 -26.56 20.61 16.77
N GLN A 221 -27.29 21.74 16.67
CA GLN A 221 -26.76 23.02 16.23
C GLN A 221 -27.60 24.14 16.80
N ASN A 222 -26.90 25.17 17.33
CA ASN A 222 -27.52 26.41 17.78
C ASN A 222 -26.71 27.61 17.24
N GLY A 223 -27.21 28.21 16.16
CA GLY A 223 -26.46 29.22 15.43
C GLY A 223 -25.16 28.66 14.86
N THR A 224 -24.02 29.21 15.29
CA THR A 224 -22.67 28.78 14.90
C THR A 224 -22.05 27.75 15.86
N ALA A 225 -22.77 27.33 16.89
CA ALA A 225 -22.34 26.30 17.83
C ALA A 225 -22.94 24.94 17.44
N PHE A 226 -22.11 23.93 17.43
CA PHE A 226 -22.44 22.57 17.01
C PHE A 226 -22.27 21.59 18.16
N SER A 227 -22.99 20.48 18.07
CA SER A 227 -22.86 19.34 18.99
C SER A 227 -22.61 18.08 18.16
N TYR A 228 -21.69 17.25 18.64
CA TYR A 228 -21.32 15.97 18.02
C TYR A 228 -21.17 14.90 19.07
N THR A 229 -21.24 13.65 18.66
CA THR A 229 -20.92 12.48 19.49
C THR A 229 -19.96 11.59 18.72
N SER A 230 -18.90 11.12 19.38
CA SER A 230 -18.00 10.07 18.90
C SER A 230 -18.28 8.79 19.67
N GLN A 231 -18.21 7.63 19.01
CA GLN A 231 -18.30 6.32 19.64
C GLN A 231 -17.78 5.20 18.74
N PHE A 232 -17.48 4.06 19.34
CA PHE A 232 -17.44 2.78 18.64
C PHE A 232 -18.80 2.12 18.70
N GLN A 233 -19.44 1.95 17.56
CA GLN A 233 -20.80 1.40 17.49
C GLN A 233 -20.82 -0.04 18.05
N GLY A 234 -21.68 -0.27 19.03
CA GLY A 234 -21.84 -1.58 19.68
C GLY A 234 -20.86 -1.83 20.85
N ILE A 235 -19.93 -0.89 21.13
CA ILE A 235 -19.02 -0.99 22.29
C ILE A 235 -19.44 0.02 23.35
N ALA A 236 -20.01 -0.49 24.44
CA ALA A 236 -20.49 0.34 25.55
C ALA A 236 -19.33 1.08 26.23
N GLY A 237 -19.59 2.31 26.69
CA GLY A 237 -18.62 3.14 27.42
C GLY A 237 -17.69 3.94 26.53
N THR A 238 -17.85 3.89 25.20
CA THR A 238 -17.04 4.66 24.23
C THR A 238 -17.76 5.91 23.70
N GLU A 239 -18.99 6.17 24.13
CA GLU A 239 -19.74 7.35 23.70
C GLU A 239 -19.22 8.62 24.36
N LEU A 240 -18.83 9.61 23.55
CA LEU A 240 -18.30 10.92 23.98
C LEU A 240 -19.09 12.05 23.31
N PRO A 241 -20.10 12.62 23.99
CA PRO A 241 -20.82 13.77 23.51
C PRO A 241 -20.02 15.07 23.75
N VAL A 242 -19.95 15.94 22.74
CA VAL A 242 -19.30 17.26 22.80
C VAL A 242 -20.27 18.32 22.27
N GLN A 243 -20.43 19.42 22.99
CA GLN A 243 -21.40 20.47 22.71
C GLN A 243 -20.75 21.83 22.64
N ASN A 244 -21.44 22.77 21.97
CA ASN A 244 -21.04 24.15 21.84
C ASN A 244 -19.65 24.38 21.22
N ILE A 245 -19.27 23.51 20.30
CA ILE A 245 -18.01 23.62 19.56
C ILE A 245 -18.21 24.26 18.18
N ALA A 246 -17.13 24.67 17.52
CA ALA A 246 -17.16 25.08 16.13
C ALA A 246 -17.49 23.89 15.22
N GLU A 247 -17.98 24.17 14.00
CA GLU A 247 -18.26 23.13 13.00
C GLU A 247 -17.00 22.29 12.74
N LEU A 248 -17.16 20.97 12.76
CA LEU A 248 -16.13 20.01 12.35
C LEU A 248 -16.35 19.68 10.88
N MET A 249 -15.33 19.98 10.03
CA MET A 249 -15.50 19.92 8.57
C MET A 249 -14.40 19.14 7.86
N TRP A 250 -13.34 18.73 8.55
CA TRP A 250 -12.18 18.07 7.98
C TRP A 250 -12.13 16.62 8.48
N CYS A 251 -12.54 15.69 7.61
CA CYS A 251 -12.55 14.26 7.89
C CYS A 251 -11.18 13.65 7.61
N ASN A 252 -10.75 12.70 8.43
CA ASN A 252 -9.47 12.01 8.26
C ASN A 252 -9.55 10.53 8.68
N GLU A 253 -8.69 9.71 8.06
CA GLU A 253 -8.35 8.35 8.46
C GLU A 253 -6.85 8.36 8.76
N THR A 254 -6.42 7.86 9.92
CA THR A 254 -5.09 8.18 10.43
C THR A 254 -4.41 7.00 11.13
N LEU A 255 -3.14 6.80 10.80
CA LEU A 255 -2.15 6.11 11.60
C LEU A 255 -1.29 7.14 12.33
N GLU A 256 -1.29 7.08 13.64
CA GLU A 256 -0.42 7.88 14.51
C GLU A 256 0.38 6.94 15.42
N ALA A 257 1.69 7.19 15.59
CA ALA A 257 2.52 6.30 16.37
C ALA A 257 3.65 7.05 17.09
N TYR A 258 4.10 6.49 18.21
CA TYR A 258 5.18 7.01 19.07
C TYR A 258 6.07 5.88 19.56
N GLY A 259 7.34 6.17 19.81
CA GLY A 259 8.30 5.18 20.32
C GLY A 259 8.62 4.05 19.35
N ILE A 260 8.40 4.26 18.05
CA ILE A 260 8.68 3.29 17.00
C ILE A 260 10.17 3.29 16.67
N ASN A 261 10.79 2.13 16.75
CA ASN A 261 12.23 1.94 16.49
C ASN A 261 12.50 0.98 15.32
N ALA A 262 11.49 0.21 14.91
CA ALA A 262 11.59 -0.77 13.83
C ALA A 262 10.22 -0.99 13.17
N ALA A 263 10.22 -1.54 11.96
CA ALA A 263 8.99 -1.92 11.26
C ALA A 263 8.11 -2.88 12.06
N GLY A 264 8.71 -3.76 12.87
CA GLY A 264 8.00 -4.70 13.72
C GLY A 264 7.24 -4.09 14.90
N ASN A 265 7.41 -2.80 15.19
CA ASN A 265 6.62 -2.04 16.16
C ASN A 265 5.25 -1.60 15.62
N TYR A 266 5.04 -1.66 14.32
CA TYR A 266 3.71 -1.54 13.73
C TYR A 266 2.94 -2.86 13.82
N PRO A 267 1.61 -2.87 13.60
CA PRO A 267 0.84 -4.10 13.54
C PRO A 267 1.48 -5.16 12.64
N ASN A 268 1.48 -6.41 13.10
CA ASN A 268 2.09 -7.55 12.38
C ASN A 268 1.19 -8.01 11.21
N THR A 269 0.86 -7.09 10.35
CA THR A 269 0.10 -7.26 9.12
C THR A 269 0.64 -6.25 8.09
N PRO A 270 0.50 -6.50 6.79
CA PRO A 270 0.92 -5.56 5.76
C PRO A 270 0.25 -4.18 5.87
N LEU A 271 -1.05 -4.19 6.16
CA LEU A 271 -1.89 -2.98 6.13
C LEU A 271 -3.05 -3.08 7.12
N THR A 272 -3.70 -1.94 7.35
CA THR A 272 -5.07 -1.84 7.88
C THR A 272 -5.95 -1.18 6.82
N GLU A 273 -7.03 -1.85 6.46
CA GLU A 273 -8.06 -1.37 5.55
C GLU A 273 -9.11 -0.59 6.35
N PHE A 274 -9.34 0.67 6.00
CA PHE A 274 -10.46 1.48 6.45
C PHE A 274 -11.56 1.40 5.40
N THR A 275 -12.56 0.58 5.65
CA THR A 275 -13.62 0.21 4.72
C THR A 275 -14.96 0.78 5.14
N GLU A 276 -15.99 0.57 4.33
CA GLU A 276 -17.35 1.02 4.65
C GLU A 276 -17.39 2.51 5.06
N ILE A 277 -16.50 3.34 4.49
CA ILE A 277 -16.47 4.76 4.79
C ILE A 277 -17.76 5.40 4.29
N ASN A 278 -18.54 5.94 5.23
CA ASN A 278 -19.79 6.60 4.94
C ASN A 278 -19.81 8.01 5.54
N ILE A 279 -19.86 9.01 4.64
CA ILE A 279 -19.95 10.42 5.02
C ILE A 279 -21.28 11.00 4.56
N ARG A 280 -21.92 11.79 5.41
CA ARG A 280 -23.16 12.52 5.11
C ARG A 280 -22.99 13.99 5.43
N THR A 281 -23.52 14.85 4.54
CA THR A 281 -23.69 16.29 4.81
C THR A 281 -25.20 16.57 4.80
N GLY A 282 -25.77 16.79 5.99
CA GLY A 282 -27.22 16.70 6.16
C GLY A 282 -27.75 15.32 5.78
N ALA A 283 -28.67 15.25 4.82
CA ALA A 283 -29.19 14.01 4.27
C ALA A 283 -28.46 13.52 3.00
N ALA A 284 -27.56 14.34 2.45
CA ALA A 284 -26.88 14.08 1.19
C ALA A 284 -25.63 13.20 1.38
N VAL A 285 -25.27 12.47 0.33
CA VAL A 285 -23.95 11.85 0.14
C VAL A 285 -23.10 12.83 -0.65
N PRO A 286 -22.06 13.45 -0.07
CA PRO A 286 -21.20 14.37 -0.81
C PRO A 286 -20.33 13.64 -1.83
N ALA A 287 -19.91 14.35 -2.88
CA ALA A 287 -18.78 13.91 -3.68
C ALA A 287 -17.49 14.20 -2.87
N ILE A 288 -16.65 13.19 -2.69
CA ILE A 288 -15.39 13.31 -1.95
C ILE A 288 -14.20 12.90 -2.82
N THR A 289 -13.03 13.41 -2.46
CA THR A 289 -11.74 12.96 -2.97
C THR A 289 -10.79 12.95 -1.77
N TRP A 290 -10.35 11.78 -1.39
CA TRP A 290 -9.35 11.62 -0.35
C TRP A 290 -7.99 12.09 -0.85
N THR A 291 -7.27 12.81 -0.01
CA THR A 291 -5.87 13.19 -0.25
C THR A 291 -4.98 12.40 0.72
N PRO A 292 -4.16 11.47 0.24
CA PRO A 292 -3.19 10.76 1.07
C PRO A 292 -2.01 11.67 1.42
N VAL A 293 -1.46 11.49 2.62
CA VAL A 293 -0.27 12.21 3.10
C VAL A 293 0.60 11.25 3.89
N ASP A 294 1.76 10.91 3.34
CA ASP A 294 2.78 10.06 3.96
C ASP A 294 3.88 10.94 4.53
N ARG A 295 3.99 11.00 5.86
CA ARG A 295 4.97 11.86 6.55
C ARG A 295 6.20 11.12 7.00
N VAL A 296 6.02 9.87 7.40
CA VAL A 296 7.08 8.98 7.84
C VAL A 296 7.04 7.75 6.95
N THR A 297 8.12 7.52 6.22
CA THR A 297 8.23 6.46 5.20
C THR A 297 9.50 5.62 5.38
N ASP A 298 10.12 5.66 6.56
CA ASP A 298 11.39 5.02 6.86
C ASP A 298 11.33 3.48 6.84
N THR A 299 10.15 2.89 7.08
CA THR A 299 9.91 1.46 6.87
C THR A 299 8.99 1.19 5.67
N GLY A 300 8.66 2.23 4.89
CA GLY A 300 7.80 2.14 3.71
C GLY A 300 6.31 2.36 3.99
N GLN A 301 5.96 3.06 5.06
CA GLN A 301 4.59 3.45 5.34
C GLN A 301 4.04 4.33 4.21
N HIS A 302 2.84 4.02 3.76
CA HIS A 302 2.15 4.81 2.74
C HIS A 302 0.65 4.54 2.78
N GLY A 303 -0.10 5.42 2.15
CA GLY A 303 -1.55 5.33 2.02
C GLY A 303 -2.01 5.16 0.58
N ILE A 304 -2.98 4.27 0.37
CA ILE A 304 -3.64 4.07 -0.93
C ILE A 304 -5.13 4.40 -0.79
N VAL A 305 -5.68 5.10 -1.78
CA VAL A 305 -7.11 5.36 -1.88
C VAL A 305 -7.71 4.39 -2.89
N ASP A 306 -8.42 3.37 -2.41
CA ASP A 306 -9.07 2.41 -3.27
C ASP A 306 -10.41 2.91 -3.80
N SER A 307 -11.16 3.64 -2.97
CA SER A 307 -12.45 4.19 -3.36
C SER A 307 -12.67 5.59 -2.81
N ASN A 308 -12.75 6.58 -3.72
CA ASN A 308 -13.17 7.95 -3.43
C ASN A 308 -14.70 8.07 -3.30
N SER A 309 -15.34 7.21 -2.52
CA SER A 309 -16.79 7.23 -2.32
C SER A 309 -17.14 7.64 -0.90
N ALA A 310 -18.11 8.55 -0.77
CA ALA A 310 -18.73 8.87 0.52
C ALA A 310 -19.81 7.85 0.92
N SER A 311 -19.93 6.74 0.19
CA SER A 311 -20.81 5.62 0.50
C SER A 311 -20.06 4.34 0.13
N TYR A 312 -19.68 3.57 1.14
CA TYR A 312 -18.80 2.40 0.98
C TYR A 312 -17.42 2.76 0.39
N GLY A 313 -16.83 3.87 0.84
CA GLY A 313 -15.46 4.26 0.49
C GLY A 313 -14.43 3.39 1.17
N GLU A 314 -13.18 3.44 0.68
CA GLU A 314 -12.08 2.63 1.19
C GLU A 314 -10.74 3.31 1.02
N VAL A 315 -9.93 3.28 2.09
CA VAL A 315 -8.53 3.71 2.08
C VAL A 315 -7.69 2.75 2.91
N ASP A 316 -6.47 2.49 2.47
CA ASP A 316 -5.56 1.52 3.06
C ASP A 316 -4.31 2.19 3.62
N ILE A 317 -3.95 1.84 4.84
CA ILE A 317 -2.71 2.25 5.49
C ILE A 317 -1.74 1.08 5.54
N PHE A 318 -0.64 1.17 4.79
CA PHE A 318 0.46 0.21 4.78
C PHE A 318 1.49 0.56 5.85
N TYR A 319 2.00 -0.45 6.57
CA TYR A 319 2.97 -0.30 7.66
C TYR A 319 4.42 -0.49 7.22
N SER A 320 4.64 -1.17 6.11
CA SER A 320 5.97 -1.41 5.56
C SER A 320 5.94 -1.42 4.03
N GLY A 321 7.00 -0.95 3.40
CA GLY A 321 7.16 -0.95 1.94
C GLY A 321 7.39 -2.32 1.31
N ALA A 322 7.48 -3.36 2.14
CA ALA A 322 7.82 -4.70 1.68
C ALA A 322 6.71 -5.40 0.87
N LEU A 323 5.53 -4.80 0.71
CA LEU A 323 4.39 -5.42 0.03
C LEU A 323 3.71 -4.51 -1.00
N ALA A 324 4.33 -3.44 -1.43
CA ALA A 324 3.86 -2.74 -2.62
C ALA A 324 4.06 -3.66 -3.83
N ASN A 325 2.95 -4.14 -4.39
CA ASN A 325 2.88 -4.83 -5.68
C ASN A 325 3.33 -6.28 -5.75
N LEU A 326 2.59 -7.19 -5.11
CA LEU A 326 2.71 -8.63 -5.42
C LEU A 326 2.38 -8.98 -6.88
N GLU A 327 1.70 -8.11 -7.64
CA GLU A 327 1.53 -8.30 -9.09
C GLU A 327 2.86 -8.21 -9.87
N LEU A 328 3.93 -7.69 -9.26
CA LEU A 328 5.20 -7.36 -9.90
C LEU A 328 6.36 -8.21 -9.38
N CYS A 329 6.08 -9.44 -8.96
CA CYS A 329 7.08 -10.35 -8.42
C CYS A 329 7.60 -11.30 -9.50
N SER A 330 8.92 -11.37 -9.63
CA SER A 330 9.60 -12.40 -10.43
C SER A 330 10.29 -13.38 -9.51
N VAL A 331 10.08 -14.68 -9.72
CA VAL A 331 10.60 -15.74 -8.85
C VAL A 331 11.51 -16.66 -9.66
N GLN A 332 12.64 -17.03 -9.09
CA GLN A 332 13.53 -18.01 -9.70
C GLN A 332 14.16 -18.92 -8.64
N GLN A 333 14.49 -20.14 -9.05
CA GLN A 333 15.18 -21.09 -8.19
C GLN A 333 16.69 -20.87 -8.26
N ASN A 334 17.32 -20.72 -7.11
CA ASN A 334 18.77 -20.72 -6.93
C ASN A 334 19.39 -22.06 -7.30
N ALA A 335 20.71 -22.11 -7.49
CA ALA A 335 21.43 -23.33 -7.85
C ALA A 335 21.33 -24.44 -6.78
N ASP A 336 21.10 -24.08 -5.52
CA ASP A 336 20.92 -24.98 -4.38
C ASP A 336 19.47 -25.43 -4.17
N GLY A 337 18.54 -24.99 -5.04
CA GLY A 337 17.13 -25.36 -5.00
C GLY A 337 16.24 -24.41 -4.20
N ARG A 338 16.79 -23.42 -3.51
CA ARG A 338 16.01 -22.39 -2.81
C ARG A 338 15.33 -21.46 -3.80
N LEU A 339 14.08 -21.07 -3.53
CA LEU A 339 13.41 -20.02 -4.28
C LEU A 339 13.90 -18.64 -3.83
N GLU A 340 13.96 -17.70 -4.75
CA GLU A 340 14.23 -16.29 -4.49
C GLU A 340 13.27 -15.45 -5.32
N ALA A 341 12.58 -14.52 -4.64
CA ALA A 341 11.58 -13.64 -5.23
C ALA A 341 12.08 -12.20 -5.24
N PHE A 342 11.75 -11.47 -6.30
CA PHE A 342 12.18 -10.11 -6.56
C PHE A 342 10.97 -9.22 -6.83
N ALA A 343 10.94 -8.05 -6.20
CA ALA A 343 9.86 -7.09 -6.32
C ALA A 343 10.38 -5.65 -6.35
N VAL A 344 9.56 -4.73 -6.84
CA VAL A 344 9.80 -3.29 -6.73
C VAL A 344 9.34 -2.83 -5.37
N GLY A 345 10.21 -2.17 -4.61
CA GLY A 345 9.83 -1.52 -3.35
C GLY A 345 9.14 -0.17 -3.57
N THR A 346 8.54 0.38 -2.53
CA THR A 346 7.94 1.73 -2.56
C THR A 346 8.96 2.86 -2.79
N ASP A 347 10.22 2.57 -2.54
CA ASP A 347 11.37 3.43 -2.89
C ASP A 347 11.76 3.34 -4.37
N ASN A 348 11.00 2.58 -5.18
CA ASN A 348 11.33 2.17 -6.54
C ASN A 348 12.65 1.38 -6.65
N GLY A 349 13.21 0.91 -5.53
CA GLY A 349 14.37 0.02 -5.50
C GLY A 349 13.97 -1.43 -5.80
N LEU A 350 14.96 -2.23 -6.21
CA LEU A 350 14.79 -3.68 -6.29
C LEU A 350 14.95 -4.29 -4.90
N TRP A 351 13.97 -5.06 -4.46
CA TRP A 351 13.98 -5.81 -3.21
C TRP A 351 13.89 -7.31 -3.49
N HIS A 352 14.47 -8.12 -2.61
CA HIS A 352 14.41 -9.57 -2.71
C HIS A 352 14.21 -10.26 -1.37
N ILE A 353 13.68 -11.47 -1.43
CA ILE A 353 13.48 -12.39 -0.31
C ILE A 353 13.75 -13.81 -0.80
N TRP A 354 14.36 -14.65 0.02
CA TRP A 354 14.74 -16.00 -0.38
C TRP A 354 14.40 -17.05 0.67
N GLU A 355 14.20 -18.28 0.24
CA GLU A 355 14.09 -19.40 1.17
C GLU A 355 15.41 -19.61 1.93
N THR A 356 15.34 -19.87 3.23
CA THR A 356 16.51 -20.14 4.07
C THR A 356 17.08 -21.55 3.85
N ALA A 357 16.24 -22.46 3.35
CA ALA A 357 16.56 -23.78 2.82
C ALA A 357 15.49 -24.17 1.79
N PRO A 358 15.75 -25.08 0.84
CA PRO A 358 14.74 -25.56 -0.11
C PRO A 358 13.47 -26.04 0.61
N ASN A 359 12.31 -25.48 0.22
CA ASN A 359 11.01 -25.66 0.87
C ASN A 359 11.00 -25.30 2.38
N GLY A 360 11.92 -24.45 2.80
CA GLY A 360 12.05 -23.96 4.18
C GLY A 360 11.33 -22.65 4.43
N GLY A 361 11.63 -22.00 5.56
CA GLY A 361 11.16 -20.66 5.84
C GLY A 361 11.82 -19.61 4.93
N TRP A 362 11.26 -18.39 4.93
CA TRP A 362 11.78 -17.26 4.16
C TRP A 362 12.68 -16.36 5.01
N SER A 363 13.62 -15.68 4.37
CA SER A 363 14.42 -14.60 4.97
C SER A 363 13.55 -13.37 5.28
N GLY A 364 14.13 -12.34 5.86
CA GLY A 364 13.56 -10.99 5.76
C GLY A 364 13.81 -10.41 4.35
N TRP A 365 13.03 -9.40 3.96
CA TRP A 365 13.27 -8.62 2.75
C TRP A 365 14.58 -7.86 2.84
N ALA A 366 15.34 -7.84 1.75
CA ALA A 366 16.58 -7.10 1.62
C ALA A 366 16.57 -6.25 0.34
N SER A 367 17.13 -5.05 0.41
CA SER A 367 17.22 -4.17 -0.75
C SER A 367 18.47 -4.47 -1.57
N LEU A 368 18.30 -4.54 -2.88
CA LEU A 368 19.39 -4.53 -3.88
C LEU A 368 19.60 -3.14 -4.49
N GLY A 369 18.88 -2.13 -3.98
CA GLY A 369 18.98 -0.75 -4.39
C GLY A 369 18.55 -0.51 -5.83
N GLY A 370 19.11 0.53 -6.45
CA GLY A 370 18.70 1.00 -7.76
C GLY A 370 17.43 1.84 -7.69
N VAL A 371 17.02 2.40 -8.83
CA VAL A 371 15.72 3.01 -9.04
C VAL A 371 15.19 2.47 -10.37
N ILE A 372 14.20 1.59 -10.30
CA ILE A 372 13.64 0.89 -11.45
C ILE A 372 12.22 1.37 -11.73
N THR A 373 11.83 1.36 -13.00
CA THR A 373 10.55 1.89 -13.51
C THR A 373 9.72 0.84 -14.25
N SER A 374 10.06 -0.44 -14.06
CA SER A 374 9.29 -1.59 -14.54
C SER A 374 9.40 -2.73 -13.55
N GLU A 375 8.49 -3.68 -13.67
CA GLU A 375 8.64 -4.98 -13.01
C GLU A 375 9.99 -5.61 -13.36
N PRO A 376 10.67 -6.25 -12.39
CA PRO A 376 11.88 -7.01 -12.65
C PRO A 376 11.56 -8.34 -13.34
N THR A 377 12.50 -8.84 -14.13
CA THR A 377 12.50 -10.23 -14.59
C THR A 377 13.81 -10.89 -14.19
N VAL A 378 13.77 -12.16 -13.80
CA VAL A 378 14.94 -12.90 -13.34
C VAL A 378 15.24 -14.08 -14.25
N GLY A 379 16.49 -14.15 -14.73
CA GLY A 379 17.04 -15.29 -15.44
C GLY A 379 18.06 -16.04 -14.59
N ARG A 380 18.27 -17.31 -14.91
CA ARG A 380 19.31 -18.13 -14.30
C ARG A 380 20.41 -18.42 -15.33
N ASN A 381 21.59 -17.92 -15.06
CA ASN A 381 22.78 -18.17 -15.86
C ASN A 381 23.14 -19.68 -15.87
N LYS A 382 23.88 -20.10 -16.88
CA LYS A 382 24.31 -21.49 -17.03
C LYS A 382 25.13 -22.01 -15.85
N ASP A 383 25.89 -21.13 -15.20
CA ASP A 383 26.66 -21.43 -13.98
C ASP A 383 25.82 -21.45 -12.69
N GLY A 384 24.53 -21.17 -12.79
CA GLY A 384 23.57 -21.21 -11.68
C GLY A 384 23.36 -19.87 -10.97
N ARG A 385 24.10 -18.81 -11.33
CA ARG A 385 23.87 -17.46 -10.80
C ARG A 385 22.56 -16.88 -11.31
N LEU A 386 21.81 -16.21 -10.43
CA LEU A 386 20.65 -15.43 -10.83
C LEU A 386 21.09 -14.07 -11.38
N GLU A 387 20.34 -13.55 -12.34
CA GLU A 387 20.52 -12.24 -12.93
C GLU A 387 19.17 -11.59 -13.15
N VAL A 388 19.00 -10.38 -12.61
CA VAL A 388 17.74 -9.63 -12.62
C VAL A 388 17.86 -8.45 -13.58
N PHE A 389 16.81 -8.23 -14.35
CA PHE A 389 16.72 -7.17 -15.35
C PHE A 389 15.52 -6.29 -15.08
N ALA A 390 15.69 -4.97 -15.23
CA ALA A 390 14.60 -4.00 -15.10
C ALA A 390 14.89 -2.74 -15.94
N ARG A 391 13.88 -1.95 -16.23
CA ARG A 391 14.03 -0.62 -16.85
C ARG A 391 14.41 0.39 -15.77
N GLY A 392 15.43 1.19 -16.04
CA GLY A 392 15.85 2.32 -15.20
C GLY A 392 15.08 3.62 -15.51
N THR A 393 15.36 4.68 -14.77
CA THR A 393 14.76 6.02 -14.95
C THR A 393 15.15 6.70 -16.26
N ASP A 394 16.24 6.26 -16.88
CA ASP A 394 16.71 6.67 -18.21
C ASP A 394 16.05 5.88 -19.35
N ASN A 395 15.09 4.99 -19.01
CA ASN A 395 14.46 4.01 -19.89
C ASN A 395 15.41 2.98 -20.51
N ALA A 396 16.66 2.90 -20.07
CA ALA A 396 17.57 1.85 -20.50
C ALA A 396 17.27 0.53 -19.77
N LEU A 397 17.71 -0.59 -20.36
CA LEU A 397 17.75 -1.87 -19.67
C LEU A 397 18.92 -1.88 -18.68
N TRP A 398 18.65 -2.16 -17.42
CA TRP A 398 19.64 -2.33 -16.36
C TRP A 398 19.60 -3.74 -15.82
N HIS A 399 20.73 -4.24 -15.31
CA HIS A 399 20.82 -5.55 -14.70
C HIS A 399 21.72 -5.57 -13.47
N ILE A 400 21.49 -6.57 -12.63
CA ILE A 400 22.26 -6.92 -11.43
C ILE A 400 22.30 -8.44 -11.31
N TRP A 401 23.44 -9.02 -10.95
CA TRP A 401 23.61 -10.47 -10.93
C TRP A 401 24.29 -10.96 -9.66
N GLN A 402 24.06 -12.22 -9.30
CA GLN A 402 24.80 -12.88 -8.22
C GLN A 402 26.29 -12.98 -8.59
N THR A 403 27.19 -12.65 -7.65
CA THR A 403 28.65 -12.72 -7.87
C THR A 403 29.20 -14.15 -7.81
N ALA A 404 28.47 -15.03 -7.13
CA ALA A 404 28.63 -16.48 -7.15
C ALA A 404 27.25 -17.15 -7.04
N PRO A 405 27.06 -18.41 -7.49
CA PRO A 405 25.79 -19.12 -7.29
C PRO A 405 25.34 -19.07 -5.82
N ASN A 406 24.08 -18.70 -5.61
CA ASN A 406 23.42 -18.57 -4.29
C ASN A 406 24.01 -17.50 -3.38
N ASN A 407 24.91 -16.63 -3.82
CA ASN A 407 25.60 -15.71 -2.92
C ASN A 407 26.05 -14.40 -3.59
N GLY A 408 25.91 -13.31 -2.82
CA GLY A 408 26.37 -11.98 -3.17
C GLY A 408 25.71 -11.38 -4.41
N TRP A 409 25.68 -10.08 -4.50
CA TRP A 409 25.14 -9.36 -5.65
C TRP A 409 26.17 -8.34 -6.18
N SER A 410 26.17 -8.12 -7.50
CA SER A 410 26.98 -7.09 -8.14
C SER A 410 26.44 -5.70 -7.84
N GLY A 411 27.08 -4.66 -8.32
CA GLY A 411 26.44 -3.37 -8.55
C GLY A 411 25.57 -3.41 -9.81
N TRP A 412 24.63 -2.47 -9.92
CA TRP A 412 23.83 -2.27 -11.13
C TRP A 412 24.69 -1.85 -12.32
N ALA A 413 24.42 -2.45 -13.49
CA ALA A 413 25.06 -2.10 -14.75
C ALA A 413 24.01 -1.87 -15.84
N SER A 414 24.27 -0.93 -16.76
CA SER A 414 23.38 -0.64 -17.88
C SER A 414 23.74 -1.48 -19.09
N LEU A 415 22.73 -2.06 -19.74
CA LEU A 415 22.81 -2.69 -21.06
C LEU A 415 22.33 -1.73 -22.18
N GLY A 416 22.05 -0.49 -21.81
CA GLY A 416 21.63 0.55 -22.76
C GLY A 416 20.27 0.28 -23.38
N GLY A 417 20.07 0.79 -24.59
CA GLY A 417 18.77 0.77 -25.26
C GLY A 417 17.81 1.82 -24.70
N VAL A 418 16.62 1.92 -25.29
CA VAL A 418 15.49 2.68 -24.75
C VAL A 418 14.25 1.79 -24.89
N ILE A 419 13.81 1.23 -23.78
CA ILE A 419 12.70 0.27 -23.75
C ILE A 419 11.44 0.91 -23.17
N THR A 420 10.26 0.50 -23.65
CA THR A 420 8.95 1.05 -23.27
C THR A 420 8.02 0.01 -22.62
N SER A 421 8.52 -1.21 -22.39
CA SER A 421 7.83 -2.29 -21.69
C SER A 421 8.68 -2.83 -20.54
N ARG A 422 8.12 -3.70 -19.71
CA ARG A 422 8.94 -4.56 -18.84
C ARG A 422 9.84 -5.45 -19.72
N PRO A 423 11.05 -5.79 -19.30
CA PRO A 423 11.85 -6.80 -19.96
C PRO A 423 11.31 -8.20 -19.70
N ALA A 424 11.56 -9.12 -20.63
CA ALA A 424 11.35 -10.56 -20.43
C ALA A 424 12.66 -11.29 -20.77
N VAL A 425 13.01 -12.31 -20.00
CA VAL A 425 14.24 -13.09 -20.17
C VAL A 425 13.94 -14.53 -20.52
N GLY A 426 14.65 -15.04 -21.52
CA GLY A 426 14.66 -16.45 -21.90
C GLY A 426 16.07 -17.05 -21.79
N ASN A 427 16.13 -18.36 -21.64
CA ASN A 427 17.37 -19.12 -21.70
C ASN A 427 17.46 -19.84 -23.04
N ASP A 428 18.49 -19.52 -23.83
CA ASP A 428 18.83 -20.25 -25.02
C ASP A 428 19.20 -21.72 -24.74
N ALA A 429 19.15 -22.56 -25.75
CA ALA A 429 19.50 -23.97 -25.62
C ALA A 429 20.94 -24.22 -25.14
N ASP A 430 21.85 -23.30 -25.43
CA ASP A 430 23.26 -23.36 -24.98
C ASP A 430 23.47 -22.77 -23.57
N GLY A 431 22.41 -22.21 -22.96
CA GLY A 431 22.39 -21.64 -21.61
C GLY A 431 22.76 -20.17 -21.55
N ARG A 432 22.76 -19.45 -22.66
CA ARG A 432 22.86 -17.98 -22.69
C ARG A 432 21.51 -17.36 -22.28
N LEU A 433 21.57 -16.22 -21.61
CA LEU A 433 20.41 -15.38 -21.39
C LEU A 433 20.16 -14.48 -22.62
N GLU A 434 18.90 -14.35 -22.99
CA GLU A 434 18.41 -13.44 -24.01
C GLU A 434 17.25 -12.63 -23.43
N VAL A 435 17.33 -11.29 -23.52
CA VAL A 435 16.35 -10.36 -22.93
C VAL A 435 15.62 -9.63 -24.05
N PHE A 436 14.31 -9.52 -23.91
CA PHE A 436 13.39 -8.95 -24.88
C PHE A 436 12.63 -7.78 -24.29
N ALA A 437 12.41 -6.73 -25.07
CA ALA A 437 11.59 -5.60 -24.68
C ALA A 437 11.02 -4.87 -25.90
N ARG A 438 9.94 -4.10 -25.71
CA ARG A 438 9.43 -3.17 -26.71
C ARG A 438 10.30 -1.92 -26.77
N GLY A 439 10.70 -1.49 -27.95
CA GLY A 439 11.38 -0.23 -28.19
C GLY A 439 10.42 0.95 -28.35
N THR A 440 10.97 2.15 -28.57
CA THR A 440 10.21 3.39 -28.82
C THR A 440 9.48 3.42 -30.15
N ASP A 441 9.90 2.58 -31.09
CA ASP A 441 9.24 2.32 -32.38
C ASP A 441 8.09 1.28 -32.29
N ASN A 442 7.79 0.82 -31.08
CA ASN A 442 6.89 -0.30 -30.77
C ASN A 442 7.29 -1.64 -31.39
N ALA A 443 8.49 -1.79 -31.93
CA ALA A 443 9.01 -3.08 -32.36
C ALA A 443 9.48 -3.92 -31.17
N LEU A 444 9.54 -5.23 -31.34
CA LEU A 444 10.22 -6.13 -30.41
C LEU A 444 11.73 -6.03 -30.65
N TRP A 445 12.47 -5.73 -29.58
CA TRP A 445 13.93 -5.69 -29.57
C TRP A 445 14.47 -6.73 -28.62
N HIS A 446 15.69 -7.22 -28.88
CA HIS A 446 16.36 -8.18 -28.03
C HIS A 446 17.86 -7.90 -27.90
N ILE A 447 18.43 -8.42 -26.81
CA ILE A 447 19.87 -8.42 -26.51
C ILE A 447 20.22 -9.75 -25.85
N TRP A 448 21.35 -10.33 -26.15
CA TRP A 448 21.69 -11.68 -25.67
C TRP A 448 23.13 -11.75 -25.19
N GLN A 449 23.43 -12.70 -24.32
CA GLN A 449 24.81 -13.00 -23.92
C GLN A 449 25.59 -13.55 -25.12
N THR A 450 26.81 -13.03 -25.35
CA THR A 450 27.68 -13.47 -26.48
C THR A 450 28.33 -14.83 -26.22
N ALA A 451 28.43 -15.21 -24.95
CA ALA A 451 28.77 -16.54 -24.47
C ALA A 451 28.00 -16.81 -23.18
N PRO A 452 27.74 -18.09 -22.80
CA PRO A 452 27.10 -18.40 -21.53
C PRO A 452 27.82 -17.72 -20.36
N ASN A 453 27.03 -17.05 -19.51
CA ASN A 453 27.47 -16.28 -18.33
C ASN A 453 28.33 -15.05 -18.61
N ASN A 454 28.52 -14.62 -19.84
CA ASN A 454 29.48 -13.57 -20.15
C ASN A 454 29.15 -12.77 -21.42
N GLY A 455 29.40 -11.46 -21.33
CA GLY A 455 29.28 -10.51 -22.42
C GLY A 455 27.84 -10.32 -22.92
N TRP A 456 27.58 -9.18 -23.53
CA TRP A 456 26.29 -8.87 -24.12
C TRP A 456 26.47 -8.39 -25.57
N SER A 457 25.54 -8.74 -26.44
CA SER A 457 25.48 -8.27 -27.80
C SER A 457 25.15 -6.77 -27.90
N ALA A 458 25.13 -6.22 -29.09
CA ALA A 458 24.34 -5.02 -29.34
C ALA A 458 22.83 -5.39 -29.41
N TRP A 459 21.96 -4.40 -29.24
CA TRP A 459 20.52 -4.56 -29.43
C TRP A 459 20.21 -4.88 -30.89
N GLY A 460 19.37 -5.90 -31.09
CA GLY A 460 18.83 -6.30 -32.40
C GLY A 460 17.32 -6.09 -32.42
N SER A 461 16.77 -5.65 -33.57
CA SER A 461 15.32 -5.53 -33.76
C SER A 461 14.78 -6.78 -34.41
N LEU A 462 13.68 -7.32 -33.84
CA LEU A 462 12.87 -8.37 -34.43
C LEU A 462 11.66 -7.82 -35.20
N GLY A 463 11.56 -6.49 -35.28
CA GLY A 463 10.47 -5.81 -35.98
C GLY A 463 9.11 -6.02 -35.31
N GLY A 464 8.06 -5.98 -36.12
CA GLY A 464 6.68 -5.99 -35.64
C GLY A 464 6.23 -4.65 -35.08
N VAL A 465 4.94 -4.55 -34.71
CA VAL A 465 4.37 -3.45 -33.93
C VAL A 465 3.53 -4.07 -32.83
N ILE A 466 4.05 -4.07 -31.62
CA ILE A 466 3.48 -4.78 -30.46
C ILE A 466 2.84 -3.81 -29.48
N THR A 467 1.75 -4.22 -28.85
CA THR A 467 0.96 -3.39 -27.92
C THR A 467 0.87 -3.95 -26.50
N SER A 468 1.61 -5.03 -26.21
CA SER A 468 1.69 -5.68 -24.90
C SER A 468 3.12 -5.78 -24.41
N ASN A 469 3.31 -6.21 -23.18
CA ASN A 469 4.56 -6.84 -22.77
C ASN A 469 4.74 -8.16 -23.53
N VAL A 470 5.96 -8.68 -23.56
CA VAL A 470 6.30 -9.93 -24.25
C VAL A 470 6.34 -11.08 -23.26
N SER A 471 5.81 -12.23 -23.64
CA SER A 471 6.02 -13.51 -22.97
C SER A 471 6.97 -14.38 -23.78
N ILE A 472 8.01 -14.88 -23.12
CA ILE A 472 9.04 -15.73 -23.76
C ILE A 472 8.95 -17.12 -23.17
N GLN A 473 8.99 -18.14 -24.06
CA GLN A 473 9.05 -19.51 -23.62
C GLN A 473 9.97 -20.31 -24.55
N ARG A 474 10.57 -21.37 -24.00
CA ARG A 474 11.42 -22.26 -24.76
C ARG A 474 10.65 -23.50 -25.20
N ASN A 475 10.65 -23.78 -26.49
CA ASN A 475 10.12 -25.02 -27.07
C ASN A 475 10.90 -26.25 -26.60
N ALA A 476 10.29 -27.42 -26.68
CA ALA A 476 10.92 -28.69 -26.32
C ALA A 476 12.20 -28.98 -27.12
N ASP A 477 12.32 -28.46 -28.34
CA ASP A 477 13.52 -28.58 -29.18
C ASP A 477 14.61 -27.54 -28.85
N GLY A 478 14.37 -26.68 -27.86
CA GLY A 478 15.32 -25.68 -27.36
C GLY A 478 15.22 -24.30 -28.00
N ARG A 479 14.37 -24.08 -29.01
CA ARG A 479 14.15 -22.77 -29.63
C ARG A 479 13.34 -21.86 -28.72
N LEU A 480 13.73 -20.59 -28.60
CA LEU A 480 12.90 -19.57 -27.96
C LEU A 480 11.76 -19.15 -28.88
N GLU A 481 10.63 -18.85 -28.29
CA GLU A 481 9.43 -18.33 -28.95
C GLU A 481 8.83 -17.20 -28.12
N ALA A 482 8.56 -16.07 -28.78
CA ALA A 482 8.05 -14.84 -28.21
C ALA A 482 6.57 -14.64 -28.59
N PHE A 483 5.74 -14.28 -27.62
CA PHE A 483 4.31 -14.05 -27.77
C PHE A 483 3.96 -12.63 -27.36
N VAL A 484 3.16 -11.95 -28.18
CA VAL A 484 2.76 -10.55 -27.98
C VAL A 484 1.35 -10.30 -28.50
N ARG A 485 0.73 -9.20 -28.08
CA ARG A 485 -0.46 -8.67 -28.72
C ARG A 485 -0.07 -7.69 -29.80
N GLY A 486 -0.63 -7.84 -31.01
CA GLY A 486 -0.49 -6.92 -32.11
C GLY A 486 -1.44 -5.71 -32.02
N THR A 487 -1.36 -4.80 -33.01
CA THR A 487 -2.25 -3.62 -33.14
C THR A 487 -3.70 -4.00 -33.47
N ASP A 488 -3.93 -5.18 -34.01
CA ASP A 488 -5.23 -5.79 -34.29
C ASP A 488 -5.83 -6.50 -33.09
N SER A 489 -5.16 -6.40 -31.93
CA SER A 489 -5.48 -7.10 -30.69
C SER A 489 -5.39 -8.64 -30.78
N ALA A 490 -4.88 -9.19 -31.86
CA ALA A 490 -4.62 -10.63 -31.98
C ALA A 490 -3.35 -11.02 -31.24
N LEU A 491 -3.26 -12.31 -30.87
CA LEU A 491 -2.01 -12.92 -30.42
C LEU A 491 -1.10 -13.15 -31.61
N TRP A 492 0.12 -12.64 -31.54
CA TRP A 492 1.18 -12.84 -32.53
C TRP A 492 2.38 -13.53 -31.91
N HIS A 493 3.10 -14.29 -32.70
CA HIS A 493 4.33 -14.95 -32.25
C HIS A 493 5.46 -14.91 -33.30
N ILE A 494 6.68 -15.09 -32.80
CA ILE A 494 7.92 -15.18 -33.57
C ILE A 494 8.86 -16.13 -32.83
N TRP A 495 9.61 -16.96 -33.53
CA TRP A 495 10.46 -17.98 -32.92
C TRP A 495 11.84 -18.08 -33.57
N GLN A 496 12.82 -18.56 -32.82
CA GLN A 496 14.13 -18.91 -33.37
C GLN A 496 13.99 -20.06 -34.38
N THR A 497 14.66 -19.98 -35.52
CA THR A 497 14.60 -21.04 -36.54
C THR A 497 15.54 -22.22 -36.23
N THR A 498 16.53 -21.97 -35.34
CA THR A 498 17.43 -23.01 -34.80
C THR A 498 17.66 -22.75 -33.30
N PRO A 499 17.81 -23.83 -32.48
CA PRO A 499 18.07 -23.72 -31.06
C PRO A 499 19.36 -22.96 -30.74
N GLY A 500 19.34 -22.11 -29.70
CA GLY A 500 20.52 -21.42 -29.18
C GLY A 500 21.05 -20.29 -30.07
N GLY A 501 20.21 -19.69 -30.88
CA GLY A 501 20.53 -18.61 -31.78
C GLY A 501 20.08 -18.89 -33.22
N GLY A 502 20.55 -18.13 -34.17
CA GLY A 502 20.14 -18.20 -35.56
C GLY A 502 19.08 -17.15 -35.90
N PRO A 503 18.68 -17.06 -37.17
CA PRO A 503 17.65 -16.11 -37.53
C PRO A 503 16.31 -16.45 -36.85
N TRP A 504 15.53 -15.41 -36.61
CA TRP A 504 14.17 -15.52 -36.17
C TRP A 504 13.22 -15.70 -37.38
N SER A 505 12.10 -16.36 -37.17
CA SER A 505 11.05 -16.52 -38.19
C SER A 505 10.46 -15.16 -38.62
N ALA A 506 9.59 -15.16 -39.59
CA ALA A 506 8.66 -14.04 -39.76
C ALA A 506 7.60 -14.08 -38.66
N TRP A 507 7.00 -12.92 -38.34
CA TRP A 507 5.83 -12.83 -37.47
C TRP A 507 4.65 -13.60 -38.03
N SER A 508 3.96 -14.35 -37.18
CA SER A 508 2.77 -15.12 -37.52
C SER A 508 1.65 -14.85 -36.51
N SER A 509 0.42 -14.71 -36.99
CA SER A 509 -0.74 -14.48 -36.12
C SER A 509 -1.35 -15.81 -35.67
N LEU A 510 -1.67 -15.89 -34.39
CA LEU A 510 -2.46 -16.96 -33.79
C LEU A 510 -3.94 -16.54 -33.64
N GLY A 511 -4.30 -15.35 -34.16
CA GLY A 511 -5.65 -14.83 -34.11
C GLY A 511 -6.14 -14.50 -32.69
N GLY A 512 -7.44 -14.60 -32.49
CA GLY A 512 -8.10 -14.19 -31.24
C GLY A 512 -8.22 -12.66 -31.12
N ILE A 513 -8.90 -12.19 -30.09
CA ILE A 513 -8.90 -10.80 -29.64
C ILE A 513 -8.63 -10.82 -28.14
N ILE A 514 -7.41 -10.42 -27.76
CA ILE A 514 -6.96 -10.45 -26.38
C ILE A 514 -6.87 -9.03 -25.80
N THR A 515 -7.18 -8.88 -24.51
CA THR A 515 -7.26 -7.58 -23.81
C THR A 515 -6.21 -7.44 -22.70
N SER A 516 -5.31 -8.43 -22.56
CA SER A 516 -4.22 -8.46 -21.59
C SER A 516 -2.89 -8.76 -22.27
N ASP A 517 -1.81 -8.72 -21.51
CA ASP A 517 -0.56 -9.36 -21.90
C ASP A 517 -0.76 -10.89 -22.01
N PRO A 518 -0.11 -11.58 -22.93
CA PRO A 518 -0.11 -13.03 -22.99
C PRO A 518 0.82 -13.64 -21.91
N ALA A 519 0.48 -14.81 -21.42
CA ALA A 519 1.34 -15.63 -20.57
C ALA A 519 1.52 -17.02 -21.21
N ALA A 520 2.76 -17.38 -21.50
CA ALA A 520 3.09 -18.67 -22.10
C ALA A 520 3.67 -19.64 -21.05
N GLY A 521 3.21 -20.86 -21.05
CA GLY A 521 3.73 -21.98 -20.29
C GLY A 521 3.97 -23.18 -21.19
N HIS A 522 4.45 -24.28 -20.64
CA HIS A 522 4.58 -25.53 -21.36
C HIS A 522 3.96 -26.67 -20.59
N ASP A 523 3.25 -27.51 -21.31
CA ASP A 523 2.72 -28.77 -20.81
C ASP A 523 3.85 -29.73 -20.45
N GLN A 524 3.54 -30.75 -19.66
CA GLN A 524 4.52 -31.76 -19.28
C GLN A 524 5.12 -32.52 -20.50
N ASP A 525 4.36 -32.63 -21.59
CA ASP A 525 4.81 -33.22 -22.85
C ASP A 525 5.66 -32.28 -23.72
N GLY A 526 5.88 -31.02 -23.26
CA GLY A 526 6.71 -30.01 -23.92
C GLY A 526 5.98 -29.16 -24.95
N ARG A 527 4.66 -29.25 -25.10
CA ARG A 527 3.87 -28.34 -25.92
C ARG A 527 3.77 -26.99 -25.23
N LEU A 528 3.85 -25.92 -26.00
CA LEU A 528 3.57 -24.57 -25.50
C LEU A 528 2.06 -24.33 -25.45
N GLU A 529 1.63 -23.65 -24.39
CA GLU A 529 0.27 -23.18 -24.20
C GLU A 529 0.30 -21.71 -23.79
N VAL A 530 -0.56 -20.87 -24.40
CA VAL A 530 -0.58 -19.42 -24.19
C VAL A 530 -1.96 -19.01 -23.70
N PHE A 531 -1.97 -18.18 -22.65
CA PHE A 531 -3.15 -17.71 -21.95
C PHE A 531 -3.27 -16.20 -22.09
N ALA A 532 -4.50 -15.70 -22.23
CA ALA A 532 -4.78 -14.28 -22.23
C ALA A 532 -6.24 -14.01 -21.83
N ARG A 533 -6.51 -12.80 -21.37
CA ARG A 533 -7.89 -12.34 -21.14
C ARG A 533 -8.55 -11.98 -22.48
N GLY A 534 -9.76 -12.47 -22.70
CA GLY A 534 -10.60 -12.10 -23.83
C GLY A 534 -11.41 -10.83 -23.61
N THR A 535 -12.22 -10.44 -24.61
CA THR A 535 -13.12 -9.26 -24.55
C THR A 535 -14.29 -9.45 -23.58
N ASP A 536 -14.59 -10.68 -23.20
CA ASP A 536 -15.59 -11.08 -22.22
C ASP A 536 -15.02 -11.13 -20.77
N ASN A 537 -13.76 -10.69 -20.60
CA ASN A 537 -12.96 -10.79 -19.38
C ASN A 537 -12.72 -12.22 -18.89
N ALA A 538 -13.06 -13.25 -19.67
CA ALA A 538 -12.71 -14.62 -19.33
C ALA A 538 -11.24 -14.91 -19.67
N LEU A 539 -10.68 -15.93 -19.01
CA LEU A 539 -9.38 -16.48 -19.39
C LEU A 539 -9.58 -17.39 -20.62
N TRP A 540 -8.80 -17.11 -21.65
CA TRP A 540 -8.76 -17.90 -22.89
C TRP A 540 -7.37 -18.48 -23.10
N HIS A 541 -7.26 -19.64 -23.76
CA HIS A 541 -6.01 -20.29 -24.07
C HIS A 541 -5.97 -20.88 -25.47
N ILE A 542 -4.74 -21.09 -25.96
CA ILE A 542 -4.40 -21.74 -27.23
C ILE A 542 -3.10 -22.49 -27.04
N TRP A 543 -2.97 -23.67 -27.66
CA TRP A 543 -1.81 -24.56 -27.43
C TRP A 543 -1.28 -25.18 -28.71
N GLN A 544 -0.01 -25.58 -28.70
CA GLN A 544 0.58 -26.36 -29.77
C GLN A 544 -0.06 -27.78 -29.80
N THR A 545 -0.38 -28.29 -30.99
CA THR A 545 -0.95 -29.64 -31.10
C THR A 545 0.10 -30.76 -31.05
N ALA A 546 1.37 -30.38 -31.19
CA ALA A 546 2.54 -31.25 -30.96
C ALA A 546 3.72 -30.41 -30.43
N PRO A 547 4.63 -30.97 -29.60
CA PRO A 547 5.78 -30.26 -29.08
C PRO A 547 6.64 -29.64 -30.18
N SER A 548 7.03 -28.37 -29.98
CA SER A 548 7.88 -27.58 -30.88
C SER A 548 7.37 -27.42 -32.31
N ALA A 549 6.11 -27.77 -32.58
CA ALA A 549 5.52 -27.76 -33.91
C ALA A 549 4.06 -27.29 -33.92
N GLY A 550 3.65 -26.67 -35.01
CA GLY A 550 2.26 -26.40 -35.31
C GLY A 550 1.55 -27.62 -35.94
N PRO A 551 0.25 -27.51 -36.21
CA PRO A 551 -0.56 -26.35 -36.01
C PRO A 551 -0.86 -26.04 -34.55
N TRP A 552 -1.31 -24.81 -34.27
CA TRP A 552 -1.89 -24.44 -32.99
C TRP A 552 -3.36 -24.88 -32.95
N SER A 553 -3.90 -25.11 -31.76
CA SER A 553 -5.32 -25.36 -31.55
C SER A 553 -6.19 -24.19 -31.97
N GLY A 554 -7.51 -24.31 -31.90
CA GLY A 554 -8.39 -23.16 -31.81
C GLY A 554 -8.35 -22.56 -30.40
N TRP A 555 -8.72 -21.28 -30.26
CA TRP A 555 -8.92 -20.66 -28.97
C TRP A 555 -10.04 -21.34 -28.19
N ALA A 556 -9.80 -21.62 -26.90
CA ALA A 556 -10.77 -22.18 -25.97
C ALA A 556 -10.88 -21.31 -24.73
N SER A 557 -12.11 -21.18 -24.19
CA SER A 557 -12.35 -20.42 -22.96
C SER A 557 -12.23 -21.31 -21.73
N LEU A 558 -11.53 -20.83 -20.71
CA LEU A 558 -11.49 -21.40 -19.36
C LEU A 558 -12.47 -20.68 -18.41
N GLY A 559 -13.28 -19.75 -18.95
CA GLY A 559 -14.26 -18.99 -18.16
C GLY A 559 -13.61 -18.07 -17.14
N GLY A 560 -14.33 -17.83 -16.04
CA GLY A 560 -13.94 -16.85 -15.01
C GLY A 560 -14.21 -15.41 -15.46
N VAL A 561 -13.99 -14.47 -14.55
CA VAL A 561 -13.95 -13.03 -14.84
C VAL A 561 -12.70 -12.49 -14.18
N ILE A 562 -11.67 -12.19 -14.97
CA ILE A 562 -10.37 -11.75 -14.48
C ILE A 562 -10.13 -10.27 -14.81
N THR A 563 -9.43 -9.56 -13.92
CA THR A 563 -9.17 -8.11 -14.02
C THR A 563 -7.70 -7.78 -14.31
N SER A 564 -6.80 -8.77 -14.22
CA SER A 564 -5.37 -8.64 -14.54
C SER A 564 -4.96 -9.41 -15.80
N SER A 565 -3.73 -9.25 -16.24
CA SER A 565 -3.05 -10.22 -17.10
C SER A 565 -2.87 -11.54 -16.34
N PRO A 566 -3.00 -12.72 -17.00
CA PRO A 566 -2.71 -13.98 -16.35
C PRO A 566 -1.20 -14.20 -16.16
N THR A 567 -0.84 -15.02 -15.19
CA THR A 567 0.49 -15.62 -15.08
C THR A 567 0.35 -17.13 -15.00
N VAL A 568 1.34 -17.89 -15.46
CA VAL A 568 1.28 -19.35 -15.53
C VAL A 568 2.54 -19.98 -14.96
N SER A 569 2.37 -21.13 -14.33
CA SER A 569 3.45 -21.93 -13.78
C SER A 569 3.06 -23.41 -13.79
N ASN A 570 4.04 -24.28 -13.68
CA ASN A 570 3.81 -25.72 -13.50
C ASN A 570 3.85 -26.07 -12.00
N ASP A 571 2.98 -26.95 -11.57
CA ASP A 571 3.09 -27.58 -10.25
C ASP A 571 4.19 -28.67 -10.24
N ALA A 572 4.42 -29.25 -9.07
CA ALA A 572 5.43 -30.30 -8.90
C ALA A 572 5.15 -31.58 -9.73
N ASN A 573 3.92 -31.76 -10.21
CA ASN A 573 3.54 -32.88 -11.06
C ASN A 573 3.64 -32.56 -12.56
N GLY A 574 4.02 -31.31 -12.90
CA GLY A 574 4.11 -30.82 -14.27
C GLY A 574 2.77 -30.35 -14.86
N SER A 575 1.70 -30.21 -14.05
CA SER A 575 0.43 -29.67 -14.48
C SER A 575 0.50 -28.14 -14.51
N LEU A 576 0.00 -27.51 -15.58
CA LEU A 576 -0.10 -26.07 -15.68
C LEU A 576 -1.15 -25.51 -14.70
N GLN A 577 -0.82 -24.38 -14.12
CA GLN A 577 -1.72 -23.55 -13.35
C GLN A 577 -1.68 -22.11 -13.89
N ALA A 578 -2.84 -21.51 -14.05
CA ALA A 578 -2.97 -20.10 -14.40
C ALA A 578 -3.55 -19.33 -13.21
N PHE A 579 -2.98 -18.17 -12.95
CA PHE A 579 -3.35 -17.28 -11.85
C PHE A 579 -3.77 -15.93 -12.43
N ALA A 580 -4.77 -15.30 -11.82
CA ALA A 580 -5.19 -13.95 -12.18
C ALA A 580 -5.95 -13.30 -11.02
N ARG A 581 -6.07 -11.97 -11.04
CA ARG A 581 -6.91 -11.23 -10.12
C ARG A 581 -8.37 -11.34 -10.56
N GLY A 582 -9.26 -11.61 -9.60
CA GLY A 582 -10.71 -11.59 -9.79
C GLY A 582 -11.30 -10.19 -9.65
N THR A 583 -12.63 -10.08 -9.75
CA THR A 583 -13.39 -8.83 -9.55
C THR A 583 -13.51 -8.41 -8.08
N ASP A 584 -13.15 -9.29 -7.18
CA ASP A 584 -13.05 -9.11 -5.73
C ASP A 584 -11.64 -8.73 -5.28
N ASP A 585 -10.76 -8.45 -6.26
CA ASP A 585 -9.32 -8.20 -6.09
C ASP A 585 -8.52 -9.36 -5.49
N ALA A 586 -9.15 -10.50 -5.20
CA ALA A 586 -8.44 -11.68 -4.71
C ALA A 586 -7.63 -12.37 -5.83
N LEU A 587 -6.60 -13.10 -5.41
CA LEU A 587 -5.89 -14.01 -6.30
C LEU A 587 -6.74 -15.25 -6.56
N TRP A 588 -7.02 -15.52 -7.82
CA TRP A 588 -7.74 -16.69 -8.27
C TRP A 588 -6.84 -17.57 -9.13
N HIS A 589 -7.07 -18.87 -9.09
CA HIS A 589 -6.36 -19.81 -9.94
C HIS A 589 -7.28 -20.88 -10.56
N ILE A 590 -6.81 -21.41 -11.65
CA ILE A 590 -7.35 -22.59 -12.33
C ILE A 590 -6.18 -23.49 -12.73
N ARG A 591 -6.32 -24.80 -12.63
CA ARG A 591 -5.23 -25.76 -12.88
C ARG A 591 -5.66 -26.92 -13.75
N GLN A 592 -4.71 -27.51 -14.45
CA GLN A 592 -4.93 -28.79 -15.10
C GLN A 592 -5.26 -29.87 -14.04
N THR A 593 -6.26 -30.70 -14.31
CA THR A 593 -6.68 -31.79 -13.42
C THR A 593 -5.75 -33.03 -13.50
N ALA A 594 -5.01 -33.12 -14.58
CA ALA A 594 -3.88 -34.01 -14.79
C ALA A 594 -2.94 -33.35 -15.79
N PRO A 595 -1.64 -33.66 -15.80
CA PRO A 595 -0.70 -33.13 -16.79
C PRO A 595 -1.23 -33.28 -18.21
N ASN A 596 -1.16 -32.22 -18.98
CA ASN A 596 -1.62 -32.10 -20.38
C ASN A 596 -3.13 -32.31 -20.58
N ASN A 597 -3.95 -32.31 -19.55
CA ASN A 597 -5.36 -32.67 -19.71
C ASN A 597 -6.29 -32.06 -18.66
N GLY A 598 -7.44 -31.58 -19.18
CA GLY A 598 -8.56 -31.08 -18.37
C GLY A 598 -8.21 -29.88 -17.52
N TRP A 599 -9.21 -29.12 -17.13
CA TRP A 599 -9.05 -27.96 -16.25
C TRP A 599 -10.03 -28.07 -15.07
N SER A 600 -9.59 -27.62 -13.90
CA SER A 600 -10.44 -27.51 -12.70
C SER A 600 -11.49 -26.41 -12.88
N GLY A 601 -12.37 -26.24 -11.90
CA GLY A 601 -13.06 -24.97 -11.70
C GLY A 601 -12.09 -23.92 -11.14
N TRP A 602 -12.46 -22.65 -11.27
CA TRP A 602 -11.75 -21.55 -10.61
C TRP A 602 -11.86 -21.65 -9.09
N ALA A 603 -10.78 -21.37 -8.39
CA ALA A 603 -10.72 -21.33 -6.94
C ALA A 603 -10.00 -20.06 -6.49
N SER A 604 -10.57 -19.38 -5.46
CA SER A 604 -9.93 -18.24 -4.82
C SER A 604 -8.84 -18.70 -3.87
N LEU A 605 -7.71 -18.03 -3.92
CA LEU A 605 -6.62 -18.13 -2.95
C LEU A 605 -6.70 -17.01 -1.90
N GLY A 606 -7.72 -16.14 -2.01
CA GLY A 606 -7.90 -15.00 -1.15
C GLY A 606 -6.87 -13.89 -1.40
N GLY A 607 -6.64 -13.06 -0.39
CA GLY A 607 -5.80 -11.88 -0.50
C GLY A 607 -6.51 -10.73 -1.23
N LYS A 608 -5.83 -9.59 -1.32
CA LYS A 608 -6.27 -8.42 -2.07
C LYS A 608 -5.09 -7.93 -2.90
N LEU A 609 -5.25 -7.95 -4.20
CA LEU A 609 -4.22 -7.57 -5.17
C LEU A 609 -4.58 -6.21 -5.76
N PHE A 610 -3.69 -5.24 -5.65
CA PHE A 610 -3.89 -3.89 -6.15
C PHE A 610 -3.28 -3.71 -7.54
N THR A 611 -3.91 -2.89 -8.38
CA THR A 611 -3.29 -2.34 -9.60
C THR A 611 -2.68 -0.99 -9.29
N LEU A 612 -1.49 -0.75 -9.78
CA LEU A 612 -0.88 0.58 -9.82
C LEU A 612 -1.52 1.45 -10.90
#